data_a2ba864fbf51b2ab29b6cb07420d8213
#
_entry.id   a2ba864fbf51b2ab29b6cb07420d8213
#
_cell.length_a   1.000
_cell.length_b   1.000
_cell.length_c   1.000
_cell.angle_alpha   90.00
_cell.angle_beta   90.00
_cell.angle_gamma   90.00
#
_symmetry.space_group_name_H-M   'P 1'
#
loop_
_entity.id
_entity.type
_entity.pdbx_description
1 polymer ?
#
loop_
_entity_poly.entity_id
_entity_poly.type
_entity_poly.pdbx_seq_one_letter_code
_entity_poly.pdbx_strand_id
1 'polypeptide(L)'
;MNPFRSVGGRLALALLLVVAGALAIVYLIVVPSYRQSIVSARLDSLETSVQAVLERPWQADYLIQQWAEDQAPKANARVVVFSSLGTALSVYADSNTVTEDDLHEDPVAIRAGDRLQTSRGTVSRGGREYAEVGYPVQSWVVLLSSPLQDELETVGVVRRRVFVAGALAIGFSMLLGYLLAGLFTRRIARLERAAERIAGGRFDQPVVDAGVDEIGQLARTFERMRLRLAHLDRARGEFIANASHELRTPLFSLSGFLELLDDEELDDETRAEFLAAMREQVTRLTKLATDLLDLSRMDAGRLGIAAETLDLAVLAGELAAELGPRAAGSGHTLETVADTPVPALGDVERVLQIGRILLENALVHTPRGTTVRVSAAIDGRRATLTVADNGPGIPHEAANQVFERFYRLDGTIASGSGLGLAIARDLAELMGGRIELDSQNGWTLFTLVLTADVPDRGAVFV
;
A
#
# COMPACT_ATOMS: atom_id res chain seq x y z
N MET A 1 12.88 -22.95 -3.57
CA MET A 1 11.61 -22.27 -3.22
C MET A 1 10.46 -22.97 -3.91
N ASN A 2 9.43 -23.37 -3.18
CA ASN A 2 8.27 -24.06 -3.72
C ASN A 2 7.46 -23.05 -4.56
N PRO A 3 7.30 -23.20 -5.90
CA PRO A 3 6.68 -22.21 -6.77
C PRO A 3 5.23 -21.90 -6.37
N PHE A 4 4.56 -22.83 -5.72
CA PHE A 4 3.18 -22.66 -5.22
C PHE A 4 3.02 -21.77 -3.98
N ARG A 5 4.12 -21.39 -3.32
CA ARG A 5 4.09 -20.47 -2.17
C ARG A 5 4.30 -19.02 -2.57
N SER A 6 4.80 -18.74 -3.77
CA SER A 6 4.98 -17.37 -4.26
C SER A 6 3.65 -16.79 -4.73
N VAL A 7 3.46 -15.49 -4.54
CA VAL A 7 2.27 -14.74 -5.03
C VAL A 7 2.12 -14.93 -6.53
N GLY A 8 3.25 -14.89 -7.28
CA GLY A 8 3.28 -15.13 -8.71
C GLY A 8 2.82 -16.53 -9.11
N GLY A 9 3.24 -17.58 -8.39
CA GLY A 9 2.80 -18.95 -8.66
C GLY A 9 1.31 -19.16 -8.42
N ARG A 10 0.74 -18.53 -7.39
CA ARG A 10 -0.71 -18.56 -7.12
C ARG A 10 -1.51 -17.85 -8.21
N LEU A 11 -1.02 -16.73 -8.71
CA LEU A 11 -1.66 -15.95 -9.77
C LEU A 11 -1.63 -16.71 -11.11
N ALA A 12 -0.51 -17.34 -11.45
CA ALA A 12 -0.38 -18.21 -12.63
C ALA A 12 -1.32 -19.43 -12.54
N LEU A 13 -1.44 -20.04 -11.35
CA LEU A 13 -2.36 -21.14 -11.13
C LEU A 13 -3.83 -20.71 -11.24
N ALA A 14 -4.19 -19.57 -10.70
CA ALA A 14 -5.54 -19.04 -10.81
C ALA A 14 -5.92 -18.76 -12.28
N LEU A 15 -5.03 -18.14 -13.05
CA LEU A 15 -5.24 -17.88 -14.47
C LEU A 15 -5.40 -19.21 -15.26
N LEU A 16 -4.57 -20.19 -14.97
CA LEU A 16 -4.65 -21.52 -15.58
C LEU A 16 -5.99 -22.19 -15.28
N LEU A 17 -6.46 -22.15 -14.02
CA LEU A 17 -7.74 -22.74 -13.63
C LEU A 17 -8.92 -22.06 -14.32
N VAL A 18 -8.91 -20.74 -14.45
CA VAL A 18 -9.96 -19.99 -15.15
C VAL A 18 -10.00 -20.38 -16.65
N VAL A 19 -8.84 -20.42 -17.31
CA VAL A 19 -8.76 -20.80 -18.73
C VAL A 19 -9.17 -22.26 -18.94
N ALA A 20 -8.67 -23.19 -18.10
CA ALA A 20 -9.04 -24.60 -18.18
C ALA A 20 -10.54 -24.81 -17.90
N GLY A 21 -11.11 -24.13 -16.93
CA GLY A 21 -12.55 -24.16 -16.63
C GLY A 21 -13.41 -23.64 -17.79
N ALA A 22 -13.03 -22.51 -18.36
CA ALA A 22 -13.74 -21.95 -19.53
C ALA A 22 -13.69 -22.90 -20.74
N LEU A 23 -12.52 -23.50 -21.02
CA LEU A 23 -12.37 -24.45 -22.10
C LEU A 23 -13.15 -25.74 -21.86
N ALA A 24 -13.20 -26.22 -20.60
CA ALA A 24 -14.01 -27.40 -20.25
C ALA A 24 -15.51 -27.12 -20.48
N ILE A 25 -16.00 -25.95 -20.11
CA ILE A 25 -17.39 -25.52 -20.33
C ILE A 25 -17.68 -25.48 -21.85
N VAL A 26 -16.80 -24.85 -22.63
CA VAL A 26 -16.94 -24.78 -24.08
C VAL A 26 -16.98 -26.20 -24.68
N TYR A 27 -16.09 -27.10 -24.27
CA TYR A 27 -16.06 -28.47 -24.73
C TYR A 27 -17.36 -29.22 -24.40
N LEU A 28 -17.84 -29.13 -23.16
CA LEU A 28 -19.05 -29.79 -22.67
C LEU A 28 -20.34 -29.28 -23.33
N ILE A 29 -20.35 -28.03 -23.80
CA ILE A 29 -21.51 -27.45 -24.48
C ILE A 29 -21.43 -27.68 -25.99
N VAL A 30 -20.31 -27.34 -26.62
CA VAL A 30 -20.20 -27.31 -28.09
C VAL A 30 -20.25 -28.69 -28.68
N VAL A 31 -19.49 -29.66 -28.14
CA VAL A 31 -19.39 -31.01 -28.74
C VAL A 31 -20.73 -31.78 -28.70
N PRO A 32 -21.44 -31.85 -27.56
CA PRO A 32 -22.75 -32.52 -27.52
C PRO A 32 -23.83 -31.78 -28.33
N SER A 33 -23.86 -30.44 -28.28
CA SER A 33 -24.82 -29.61 -29.02
C SER A 33 -24.65 -29.79 -30.53
N TYR A 34 -23.38 -29.82 -30.99
CA TYR A 34 -23.07 -30.03 -32.41
C TYR A 34 -23.48 -31.46 -32.89
N ARG A 35 -23.18 -32.48 -32.06
CA ARG A 35 -23.64 -33.85 -32.34
C ARG A 35 -25.16 -33.93 -32.43
N GLN A 36 -25.87 -33.32 -31.47
CA GLN A 36 -27.33 -33.31 -31.46
C GLN A 36 -27.91 -32.60 -32.69
N SER A 37 -27.32 -31.46 -33.08
CA SER A 37 -27.75 -30.70 -34.25
C SER A 37 -27.59 -31.53 -35.56
N ILE A 38 -26.48 -32.27 -35.72
CA ILE A 38 -26.25 -33.10 -36.89
C ILE A 38 -27.25 -34.26 -36.93
N VAL A 39 -27.43 -34.96 -35.80
CA VAL A 39 -28.37 -36.10 -35.73
C VAL A 39 -29.81 -35.63 -35.97
N SER A 40 -30.24 -34.51 -35.40
CA SER A 40 -31.61 -33.98 -35.64
C SER A 40 -31.80 -33.56 -37.09
N ALA A 41 -30.81 -32.87 -37.69
CA ALA A 41 -30.88 -32.50 -39.11
C ALA A 41 -31.01 -33.72 -40.05
N ARG A 42 -30.31 -34.85 -39.73
CA ARG A 42 -30.42 -36.08 -40.51
C ARG A 42 -31.79 -36.73 -40.34
N LEU A 43 -32.33 -36.77 -39.11
CA LEU A 43 -33.67 -37.27 -38.84
C LEU A 43 -34.76 -36.46 -39.55
N ASP A 44 -34.68 -35.11 -39.54
CA ASP A 44 -35.60 -34.22 -40.21
C ASP A 44 -35.54 -34.40 -41.73
N SER A 45 -34.33 -34.61 -42.29
CA SER A 45 -34.15 -34.92 -43.70
C SER A 45 -34.81 -36.27 -44.09
N LEU A 46 -34.63 -37.33 -43.26
CA LEU A 46 -35.27 -38.62 -43.47
C LEU A 46 -36.79 -38.53 -43.36
N GLU A 47 -37.31 -37.77 -42.39
CA GLU A 47 -38.77 -37.58 -42.25
C GLU A 47 -39.38 -36.92 -43.47
N THR A 48 -38.71 -35.89 -44.01
CA THR A 48 -39.12 -35.26 -45.27
C THR A 48 -39.06 -36.24 -46.45
N SER A 49 -37.98 -37.05 -46.48
CA SER A 49 -37.85 -38.07 -47.53
C SER A 49 -38.92 -39.15 -47.46
N VAL A 50 -39.35 -39.58 -46.27
CA VAL A 50 -40.46 -40.54 -46.10
C VAL A 50 -41.72 -40.03 -46.76
N GLN A 51 -42.06 -38.75 -46.52
CA GLN A 51 -43.25 -38.15 -47.12
C GLN A 51 -43.18 -38.14 -48.66
N ALA A 52 -42.04 -37.77 -49.22
CA ALA A 52 -41.83 -37.79 -50.67
C ALA A 52 -41.84 -39.21 -51.26
N VAL A 53 -41.32 -40.17 -50.59
CA VAL A 53 -41.33 -41.60 -51.00
C VAL A 53 -42.73 -42.18 -50.98
N LEU A 54 -43.57 -41.76 -50.03
CA LEU A 54 -44.93 -42.24 -49.88
C LEU A 54 -45.96 -41.52 -50.75
N GLU A 55 -45.62 -40.43 -51.44
CA GLU A 55 -46.48 -39.82 -52.45
C GLU A 55 -46.87 -40.79 -53.59
N ARG A 56 -46.02 -41.77 -53.85
CA ARG A 56 -46.26 -42.85 -54.86
C ARG A 56 -46.04 -44.19 -54.21
N PRO A 57 -46.98 -44.71 -53.43
CA PRO A 57 -46.86 -46.03 -52.83
C PRO A 57 -46.96 -47.12 -53.89
N TRP A 58 -46.53 -48.36 -53.50
CA TRP A 58 -46.64 -49.55 -54.39
C TRP A 58 -48.10 -49.79 -54.73
N GLN A 59 -48.32 -50.28 -55.96
CA GLN A 59 -49.65 -50.60 -56.49
C GLN A 59 -50.12 -52.04 -56.22
N ALA A 60 -49.18 -52.95 -55.97
CA ALA A 60 -49.43 -54.33 -55.64
C ALA A 60 -48.31 -54.87 -54.74
N ASP A 61 -48.66 -55.78 -53.83
CA ASP A 61 -47.72 -56.37 -52.85
C ASP A 61 -46.49 -57.06 -53.47
N TYR A 62 -46.60 -57.70 -54.61
CA TYR A 62 -45.47 -58.33 -55.30
C TYR A 62 -44.42 -57.32 -55.84
N LEU A 63 -44.74 -56.01 -55.85
CA LEU A 63 -43.84 -54.94 -56.31
C LEU A 63 -43.14 -54.20 -55.16
N ILE A 64 -43.40 -54.59 -53.94
CA ILE A 64 -42.86 -53.83 -52.75
C ILE A 64 -41.34 -53.93 -52.76
N GLN A 65 -40.72 -55.04 -53.07
CA GLN A 65 -39.26 -55.17 -53.13
C GLN A 65 -38.63 -54.21 -54.14
N GLN A 66 -39.13 -54.26 -55.40
CA GLN A 66 -38.67 -53.36 -56.46
C GLN A 66 -38.90 -51.87 -56.10
N TRP A 67 -40.04 -51.59 -55.52
CA TRP A 67 -40.34 -50.23 -55.04
C TRP A 67 -39.35 -49.79 -53.98
N ALA A 68 -39.02 -50.59 -52.98
CA ALA A 68 -38.03 -50.23 -51.93
C ALA A 68 -36.65 -49.97 -52.57
N GLU A 69 -36.20 -50.80 -53.55
CA GLU A 69 -34.96 -50.58 -54.26
C GLU A 69 -34.94 -49.27 -55.08
N ASP A 70 -36.04 -48.96 -55.75
CA ASP A 70 -36.20 -47.72 -56.54
C ASP A 70 -36.30 -46.44 -55.69
N GLN A 71 -36.76 -46.54 -54.44
CA GLN A 71 -36.89 -45.39 -53.56
C GLN A 71 -35.62 -45.12 -52.73
N ALA A 72 -34.81 -46.16 -52.46
CA ALA A 72 -33.64 -45.97 -51.58
C ALA A 72 -32.63 -44.91 -52.10
N PRO A 73 -32.29 -44.84 -53.41
CA PRO A 73 -31.44 -43.74 -53.91
C PRO A 73 -32.05 -42.36 -53.78
N LYS A 74 -33.38 -42.24 -53.93
CA LYS A 74 -34.10 -40.96 -53.81
C LYS A 74 -34.18 -40.47 -52.41
N ALA A 75 -34.35 -41.38 -51.46
CA ALA A 75 -34.34 -41.09 -50.04
C ALA A 75 -32.92 -40.91 -49.49
N ASN A 76 -31.90 -41.31 -50.25
CA ASN A 76 -30.52 -41.43 -49.78
C ASN A 76 -30.44 -42.20 -48.44
N ALA A 77 -31.21 -43.30 -48.37
CA ALA A 77 -31.38 -44.11 -47.17
C ALA A 77 -31.76 -45.54 -47.56
N ARG A 78 -31.46 -46.52 -46.72
CA ARG A 78 -31.96 -47.88 -46.81
C ARG A 78 -33.47 -47.85 -46.57
N VAL A 79 -34.25 -48.38 -47.40
CA VAL A 79 -35.71 -48.55 -47.31
C VAL A 79 -36.07 -49.97 -46.95
N VAL A 80 -36.74 -50.11 -45.78
CA VAL A 80 -37.17 -51.46 -45.34
C VAL A 80 -38.66 -51.40 -45.11
N VAL A 81 -39.37 -52.38 -45.60
CA VAL A 81 -40.82 -52.47 -45.40
C VAL A 81 -41.10 -53.69 -44.53
N PHE A 82 -41.79 -53.47 -43.45
CA PHE A 82 -42.23 -54.49 -42.53
C PHE A 82 -43.72 -54.77 -42.68
N SER A 83 -44.09 -56.05 -42.62
CA SER A 83 -45.47 -56.45 -42.46
C SER A 83 -45.88 -56.41 -41.00
N SER A 84 -47.02 -55.79 -40.73
CA SER A 84 -47.62 -55.72 -39.41
C SER A 84 -48.75 -56.71 -39.20
N LEU A 85 -48.78 -57.78 -39.97
CA LEU A 85 -49.76 -58.92 -39.91
C LEU A 85 -49.32 -59.85 -38.74
N GLY A 86 -49.86 -59.66 -37.53
CA GLY A 86 -49.55 -60.49 -36.36
C GLY A 86 -48.92 -59.71 -35.22
N THR A 87 -48.42 -60.42 -34.17
CA THR A 87 -47.81 -59.87 -33.00
C THR A 87 -46.34 -59.48 -33.13
N ALA A 88 -45.71 -59.77 -34.28
CA ALA A 88 -44.32 -59.45 -34.58
C ALA A 88 -44.21 -58.75 -35.99
N LEU A 89 -43.39 -57.72 -36.07
CA LEU A 89 -42.96 -57.13 -37.35
C LEU A 89 -42.05 -58.11 -38.10
N SER A 90 -42.38 -58.44 -39.32
CA SER A 90 -41.51 -59.25 -40.22
C SER A 90 -41.02 -58.37 -41.37
N VAL A 91 -39.73 -58.43 -41.69
CA VAL A 91 -39.19 -57.75 -42.88
C VAL A 91 -39.79 -58.44 -44.15
N TYR A 92 -40.49 -57.64 -44.96
CA TYR A 92 -41.09 -58.07 -46.22
C TYR A 92 -40.23 -57.63 -47.39
N ALA A 93 -39.70 -56.46 -47.38
CA ALA A 93 -38.81 -55.97 -48.42
C ALA A 93 -37.70 -55.12 -47.82
N ASP A 94 -36.51 -55.19 -48.45
CA ASP A 94 -35.33 -54.45 -48.00
C ASP A 94 -34.52 -54.02 -49.25
N SER A 95 -34.29 -52.75 -49.39
CA SER A 95 -33.47 -52.20 -50.50
C SER A 95 -31.99 -52.57 -50.42
N ASN A 96 -31.54 -53.14 -49.35
CA ASN A 96 -30.18 -53.63 -49.18
C ASN A 96 -30.20 -55.15 -49.19
N THR A 97 -29.48 -55.76 -50.15
CA THR A 97 -29.43 -57.19 -50.33
C THR A 97 -28.64 -57.95 -49.29
N VAL A 98 -27.93 -57.26 -48.44
CA VAL A 98 -27.20 -57.78 -47.28
C VAL A 98 -28.12 -57.74 -46.07
N THR A 99 -28.81 -58.85 -45.80
CA THR A 99 -29.72 -59.01 -44.66
C THR A 99 -28.90 -59.02 -43.37
N GLU A 100 -28.95 -58.01 -42.61
CA GLU A 100 -28.50 -58.03 -41.19
C GLU A 100 -29.69 -58.54 -40.37
N ASP A 101 -29.47 -59.58 -39.58
CA ASP A 101 -30.50 -60.26 -38.74
C ASP A 101 -31.15 -59.37 -37.69
N ASP A 102 -30.58 -58.19 -37.44
CA ASP A 102 -31.00 -57.29 -36.36
C ASP A 102 -32.20 -56.38 -36.70
N LEU A 103 -32.79 -56.47 -37.89
CA LEU A 103 -33.91 -55.58 -38.28
C LEU A 103 -35.27 -56.01 -37.69
N HIS A 104 -35.44 -57.31 -37.34
CA HIS A 104 -36.71 -57.81 -36.80
C HIS A 104 -37.11 -57.22 -35.46
N GLU A 105 -36.15 -56.73 -34.68
CA GLU A 105 -36.37 -56.11 -33.39
C GLU A 105 -36.07 -54.59 -33.42
N ASP A 106 -36.23 -53.96 -34.58
CA ASP A 106 -35.91 -52.54 -34.68
C ASP A 106 -36.85 -51.69 -33.83
N PRO A 107 -36.35 -50.93 -32.85
CA PRO A 107 -37.17 -50.21 -31.89
C PRO A 107 -37.90 -49.02 -32.50
N VAL A 108 -37.44 -48.46 -33.64
CA VAL A 108 -38.12 -47.35 -34.34
C VAL A 108 -39.28 -47.87 -35.17
N ALA A 109 -39.06 -48.99 -35.89
CA ALA A 109 -40.11 -49.67 -36.67
C ALA A 109 -41.20 -50.21 -35.76
N ILE A 110 -40.85 -50.89 -34.64
CA ILE A 110 -41.82 -51.37 -33.64
C ILE A 110 -42.68 -50.24 -33.08
N ARG A 111 -42.04 -49.16 -32.66
CA ARG A 111 -42.82 -47.98 -32.14
C ARG A 111 -43.74 -47.38 -33.18
N ALA A 112 -43.32 -47.35 -34.45
CA ALA A 112 -44.18 -46.82 -35.51
C ALA A 112 -45.37 -47.74 -35.78
N GLY A 113 -45.21 -49.07 -35.77
CA GLY A 113 -46.28 -50.05 -35.91
C GLY A 113 -47.24 -50.04 -34.73
N ASP A 114 -46.74 -50.09 -33.51
CA ASP A 114 -47.58 -50.12 -32.30
C ASP A 114 -48.41 -48.86 -32.08
N ARG A 115 -47.82 -47.69 -32.36
CA ARG A 115 -48.48 -46.39 -32.12
C ARG A 115 -49.27 -45.88 -33.32
N LEU A 116 -49.13 -46.52 -34.47
CA LEU A 116 -49.69 -46.03 -35.74
C LEU A 116 -49.35 -44.55 -36.03
N GLN A 117 -48.16 -44.16 -35.64
CA GLN A 117 -47.62 -42.79 -35.78
C GLN A 117 -46.18 -42.85 -36.24
N THR A 118 -45.72 -41.81 -36.91
CA THR A 118 -44.31 -41.66 -37.26
C THR A 118 -43.43 -41.75 -36.02
N SER A 119 -42.44 -42.63 -36.05
CA SER A 119 -41.45 -42.80 -35.01
C SER A 119 -40.09 -42.45 -35.57
N ARG A 120 -39.29 -41.73 -34.83
CA ARG A 120 -37.94 -41.36 -35.22
C ARG A 120 -36.95 -41.61 -34.07
N GLY A 121 -35.70 -41.92 -34.40
CA GLY A 121 -34.68 -42.16 -33.38
C GLY A 121 -33.35 -42.57 -33.98
N THR A 122 -32.38 -42.81 -33.11
CA THR A 122 -31.10 -43.41 -33.50
C THR A 122 -31.02 -44.83 -32.94
N VAL A 123 -30.50 -45.74 -33.73
CA VAL A 123 -30.31 -47.16 -33.37
C VAL A 123 -28.86 -47.53 -33.60
N SER A 124 -28.28 -48.30 -32.67
CA SER A 124 -26.91 -48.80 -32.83
C SER A 124 -26.97 -50.29 -33.25
N ARG A 125 -26.36 -50.64 -34.42
CA ARG A 125 -26.25 -52.01 -34.90
C ARG A 125 -24.82 -52.27 -35.34
N GLY A 126 -24.25 -53.40 -34.94
CA GLY A 126 -22.89 -53.78 -35.31
C GLY A 126 -21.81 -52.72 -34.98
N GLY A 127 -22.05 -51.91 -33.91
CA GLY A 127 -21.13 -50.84 -33.54
C GLY A 127 -21.25 -49.54 -34.37
N ARG A 128 -22.23 -49.47 -35.30
CA ARG A 128 -22.55 -48.28 -36.12
C ARG A 128 -23.86 -47.68 -35.66
N GLU A 129 -23.92 -46.36 -35.63
CA GLU A 129 -25.15 -45.57 -35.32
C GLU A 129 -25.90 -45.26 -36.64
N TYR A 130 -27.21 -45.46 -36.62
CA TYR A 130 -28.11 -45.16 -37.72
C TYR A 130 -29.17 -44.14 -37.25
N ALA A 131 -29.50 -43.21 -38.13
CA ALA A 131 -30.70 -42.37 -37.99
C ALA A 131 -31.83 -43.07 -38.69
N GLU A 132 -32.96 -43.20 -38.02
CA GLU A 132 -34.10 -43.97 -38.50
C GLU A 132 -35.41 -43.26 -38.32
N VAL A 133 -36.25 -43.38 -39.34
CA VAL A 133 -37.65 -42.87 -39.32
C VAL A 133 -38.56 -43.99 -39.83
N GLY A 134 -39.45 -44.44 -38.98
CA GLY A 134 -40.52 -45.41 -39.27
C GLY A 134 -41.83 -44.73 -39.48
N TYR A 135 -42.50 -45.06 -40.55
CA TYR A 135 -43.82 -44.53 -40.93
C TYR A 135 -44.84 -45.64 -41.12
N PRO A 136 -45.97 -45.67 -40.43
CA PRO A 136 -47.01 -46.66 -40.61
C PRO A 136 -47.85 -46.37 -41.86
N VAL A 137 -48.03 -47.40 -42.74
CA VAL A 137 -48.85 -47.32 -43.97
C VAL A 137 -49.82 -48.48 -43.95
N GLN A 138 -51.04 -48.28 -43.56
CA GLN A 138 -52.06 -49.35 -43.44
C GLN A 138 -51.60 -50.55 -42.59
N SER A 139 -51.32 -51.70 -43.24
CA SER A 139 -50.84 -52.91 -42.58
C SER A 139 -49.30 -53.06 -42.67
N TRP A 140 -48.61 -51.99 -43.03
CA TRP A 140 -47.16 -52.00 -43.26
C TRP A 140 -46.48 -50.90 -42.46
N VAL A 141 -45.17 -51.08 -42.16
CA VAL A 141 -44.31 -50.04 -41.63
C VAL A 141 -43.13 -49.83 -42.59
N VAL A 142 -42.96 -48.61 -43.09
CA VAL A 142 -41.83 -48.24 -43.92
C VAL A 142 -40.78 -47.61 -43.05
N LEU A 143 -39.61 -48.19 -42.94
CA LEU A 143 -38.46 -47.68 -42.21
C LEU A 143 -37.39 -47.12 -43.17
N LEU A 144 -37.01 -45.90 -42.99
CA LEU A 144 -35.84 -45.30 -43.64
C LEU A 144 -34.68 -45.31 -42.60
N SER A 145 -33.59 -45.95 -42.98
CA SER A 145 -32.39 -46.08 -42.13
C SER A 145 -31.19 -45.52 -42.88
N SER A 146 -30.49 -44.62 -42.23
CA SER A 146 -29.28 -44.02 -42.79
C SER A 146 -28.12 -44.09 -41.78
N PRO A 147 -26.94 -44.55 -42.19
CA PRO A 147 -25.77 -44.60 -41.33
C PRO A 147 -25.35 -43.16 -40.97
N LEU A 148 -24.97 -42.94 -39.71
CA LEU A 148 -24.48 -41.66 -39.20
C LEU A 148 -22.93 -41.61 -39.17
N GLN A 149 -22.25 -42.56 -39.80
CA GLN A 149 -20.81 -42.71 -39.64
C GLN A 149 -20.05 -41.49 -40.20
N ASP A 150 -20.39 -41.01 -41.39
CA ASP A 150 -19.71 -39.88 -42.03
C ASP A 150 -19.97 -38.56 -41.25
N GLU A 151 -21.20 -38.39 -40.74
CA GLU A 151 -21.60 -37.27 -39.92
C GLU A 151 -20.84 -37.28 -38.56
N LEU A 152 -20.71 -38.44 -37.93
CA LEU A 152 -20.01 -38.60 -36.65
C LEU A 152 -18.49 -38.44 -36.77
N GLU A 153 -17.92 -38.81 -37.94
CA GLU A 153 -16.51 -38.53 -38.24
C GLU A 153 -16.23 -37.01 -38.23
N THR A 154 -17.15 -36.23 -38.79
CA THR A 154 -17.06 -34.76 -38.76
C THR A 154 -17.08 -34.25 -37.32
N VAL A 155 -17.90 -34.79 -36.41
CA VAL A 155 -17.88 -34.46 -34.97
C VAL A 155 -16.53 -34.81 -34.36
N GLY A 156 -15.94 -35.92 -34.76
CA GLY A 156 -14.60 -36.34 -34.35
C GLY A 156 -13.51 -35.33 -34.72
N VAL A 157 -13.56 -34.77 -35.93
CA VAL A 157 -12.64 -33.70 -36.37
C VAL A 157 -12.82 -32.42 -35.54
N VAL A 158 -14.05 -32.00 -35.32
CA VAL A 158 -14.35 -30.82 -34.46
C VAL A 158 -13.83 -31.05 -33.05
N ARG A 159 -14.09 -32.20 -32.45
CA ARG A 159 -13.61 -32.58 -31.13
C ARG A 159 -12.08 -32.47 -31.03
N ARG A 160 -11.36 -33.01 -32.01
CA ARG A 160 -9.89 -32.96 -32.07
C ARG A 160 -9.39 -31.53 -32.19
N ARG A 161 -10.01 -30.69 -33.03
CA ARG A 161 -9.63 -29.28 -33.19
C ARG A 161 -9.83 -28.49 -31.89
N VAL A 162 -10.97 -28.68 -31.24
CA VAL A 162 -11.27 -28.03 -29.95
C VAL A 162 -10.26 -28.47 -28.87
N PHE A 163 -9.91 -29.74 -28.84
CA PHE A 163 -8.91 -30.26 -27.91
C PHE A 163 -7.52 -29.67 -28.16
N VAL A 164 -7.06 -29.62 -29.41
CA VAL A 164 -5.76 -29.02 -29.78
C VAL A 164 -5.73 -27.53 -29.47
N ALA A 165 -6.79 -26.78 -29.84
CA ALA A 165 -6.88 -25.39 -29.55
C ALA A 165 -6.87 -25.14 -28.04
N GLY A 166 -7.57 -25.96 -27.26
CA GLY A 166 -7.56 -25.92 -25.80
C GLY A 166 -6.18 -26.17 -25.20
N ALA A 167 -5.47 -27.18 -25.68
CA ALA A 167 -4.11 -27.50 -25.24
C ALA A 167 -3.13 -26.33 -25.52
N LEU A 168 -3.23 -25.72 -26.69
CA LEU A 168 -2.43 -24.54 -27.04
C LEU A 168 -2.76 -23.33 -26.17
N ALA A 169 -4.04 -23.08 -25.92
CA ALA A 169 -4.48 -21.97 -25.06
C ALA A 169 -4.00 -22.15 -23.61
N ILE A 170 -4.03 -23.35 -23.07
CA ILE A 170 -3.49 -23.68 -21.73
C ILE A 170 -1.97 -23.48 -21.71
N GLY A 171 -1.24 -23.96 -22.71
CA GLY A 171 0.21 -23.76 -22.80
C GLY A 171 0.60 -22.27 -22.86
N PHE A 172 -0.11 -21.50 -23.69
CA PHE A 172 0.09 -20.05 -23.80
C PHE A 172 -0.23 -19.34 -22.48
N SER A 173 -1.34 -19.68 -21.83
CA SER A 173 -1.73 -19.11 -20.53
C SER A 173 -0.69 -19.40 -19.45
N MET A 174 -0.14 -20.62 -19.42
CA MET A 174 0.92 -21.01 -18.48
C MET A 174 2.21 -20.20 -18.71
N LEU A 175 2.63 -20.04 -19.96
CA LEU A 175 3.80 -19.24 -20.32
C LEU A 175 3.62 -17.77 -19.94
N LEU A 176 2.49 -17.19 -20.32
CA LEU A 176 2.17 -15.79 -20.00
C LEU A 176 2.09 -15.57 -18.49
N GLY A 177 1.42 -16.45 -17.76
CA GLY A 177 1.34 -16.40 -16.29
C GLY A 177 2.71 -16.48 -15.64
N TYR A 178 3.61 -17.33 -16.14
CA TYR A 178 4.98 -17.45 -15.64
C TYR A 178 5.79 -16.16 -15.87
N LEU A 179 5.68 -15.56 -17.05
CA LEU A 179 6.39 -14.31 -17.38
C LEU A 179 5.90 -13.14 -16.52
N LEU A 180 4.59 -12.96 -16.42
CA LEU A 180 3.99 -11.90 -15.59
C LEU A 180 4.34 -12.08 -14.11
N ALA A 181 4.20 -13.31 -13.60
CA ALA A 181 4.58 -13.64 -12.24
C ALA A 181 6.05 -13.29 -11.94
N GLY A 182 6.95 -13.56 -12.88
CA GLY A 182 8.37 -13.22 -12.77
C GLY A 182 8.62 -11.72 -12.66
N LEU A 183 7.91 -10.92 -13.43
CA LEU A 183 8.02 -9.44 -13.37
C LEU A 183 7.58 -8.88 -12.01
N PHE A 184 6.42 -9.28 -11.50
CA PHE A 184 5.93 -8.83 -10.21
C PHE A 184 6.79 -9.32 -9.04
N THR A 185 7.18 -10.59 -9.04
CA THR A 185 8.00 -11.16 -7.97
C THR A 185 9.36 -10.47 -7.86
N ARG A 186 10.01 -10.12 -8.98
CA ARG A 186 11.29 -9.41 -8.98
C ARG A 186 11.18 -8.01 -8.39
N ARG A 187 10.06 -7.30 -8.64
CA ARG A 187 9.83 -5.96 -8.09
C ARG A 187 9.59 -6.03 -6.57
N ILE A 188 8.75 -6.95 -6.11
CA ILE A 188 8.50 -7.17 -4.67
C ILE A 188 9.80 -7.56 -3.93
N ALA A 189 10.59 -8.51 -4.47
CA ALA A 189 11.85 -8.92 -3.88
C ALA A 189 12.91 -7.79 -3.82
N ARG A 190 12.83 -6.79 -4.72
CA ARG A 190 13.66 -5.58 -4.61
C ARG A 190 13.24 -4.69 -3.45
N LEU A 191 11.94 -4.52 -3.24
CA LEU A 191 11.40 -3.75 -2.11
C LEU A 191 11.68 -4.43 -0.77
N GLU A 192 11.53 -5.75 -0.69
CA GLU A 192 11.88 -6.55 0.48
C GLU A 192 13.35 -6.33 0.89
N ARG A 193 14.27 -6.48 -0.06
CA ARG A 193 15.70 -6.23 0.20
C ARG A 193 16.00 -4.78 0.57
N ALA A 194 15.26 -3.82 0.02
CA ALA A 194 15.37 -2.43 0.42
C ALA A 194 14.89 -2.21 1.86
N ALA A 195 13.76 -2.81 2.23
CA ALA A 195 13.24 -2.78 3.60
C ALA A 195 14.23 -3.41 4.60
N GLU A 196 14.83 -4.56 4.27
CA GLU A 196 15.86 -5.20 5.10
C GLU A 196 17.11 -4.30 5.28
N ARG A 197 17.57 -3.61 4.23
CA ARG A 197 18.67 -2.65 4.35
C ARG A 197 18.32 -1.50 5.27
N ILE A 198 17.12 -0.94 5.12
CA ILE A 198 16.62 0.16 5.97
C ILE A 198 16.52 -0.31 7.42
N ALA A 199 15.97 -1.50 7.68
CA ALA A 199 15.90 -2.10 9.01
C ALA A 199 17.29 -2.35 9.63
N GLY A 200 18.29 -2.64 8.79
CA GLY A 200 19.70 -2.78 9.20
C GLY A 200 20.46 -1.46 9.33
N GLY A 201 19.78 -0.30 9.29
CA GLY A 201 20.40 1.02 9.45
C GLY A 201 21.20 1.50 8.22
N ARG A 202 21.01 0.87 7.05
CA ARG A 202 21.70 1.26 5.82
C ARG A 202 20.80 2.12 4.96
N PHE A 203 21.00 3.43 5.00
CA PHE A 203 20.19 4.43 4.32
C PHE A 203 20.85 5.03 3.06
N ASP A 204 22.00 4.51 2.64
CA ASP A 204 22.83 5.02 1.55
C ASP A 204 22.21 4.80 0.15
N GLN A 205 21.38 3.76 -0.02
CA GLN A 205 20.85 3.38 -1.31
C GLN A 205 19.37 3.74 -1.46
N PRO A 206 19.00 4.47 -2.52
CA PRO A 206 17.60 4.84 -2.76
C PRO A 206 16.73 3.63 -3.09
N VAL A 207 15.45 3.72 -2.75
CA VAL A 207 14.44 2.74 -3.13
C VAL A 207 13.79 3.21 -4.44
N VAL A 208 14.28 2.69 -5.58
CA VAL A 208 13.81 3.10 -6.90
C VAL A 208 12.91 2.03 -7.51
N ASP A 209 11.70 2.41 -7.89
CA ASP A 209 10.81 1.66 -8.76
C ASP A 209 10.11 2.62 -9.73
N ALA A 210 10.22 2.35 -11.04
CA ALA A 210 9.68 3.21 -12.10
C ALA A 210 8.18 2.98 -12.37
N GLY A 211 7.52 2.06 -11.67
CA GLY A 211 6.10 1.76 -11.86
C GLY A 211 5.19 2.87 -11.36
N VAL A 212 4.08 3.07 -12.07
CA VAL A 212 3.00 3.98 -11.69
C VAL A 212 1.86 3.27 -10.95
N ASP A 213 1.99 1.95 -10.77
CA ASP A 213 1.07 1.06 -10.08
C ASP A 213 1.22 1.12 -8.54
N GLU A 214 0.49 0.27 -7.83
CA GLU A 214 0.49 0.18 -6.36
C GLU A 214 1.88 -0.17 -5.81
N ILE A 215 2.66 -0.99 -6.54
CA ILE A 215 4.03 -1.34 -6.15
C ILE A 215 4.95 -0.12 -6.26
N GLY A 216 4.80 0.68 -7.32
CA GLY A 216 5.51 1.94 -7.47
C GLY A 216 5.12 2.97 -6.40
N GLN A 217 3.85 3.03 -5.99
CA GLN A 217 3.40 3.87 -4.89
C GLN A 217 4.02 3.44 -3.56
N LEU A 218 4.05 2.13 -3.31
CA LEU A 218 4.70 1.55 -2.12
C LEU A 218 6.20 1.89 -2.10
N ALA A 219 6.89 1.77 -3.23
CA ALA A 219 8.30 2.13 -3.35
C ALA A 219 8.56 3.60 -2.98
N ARG A 220 7.72 4.52 -3.48
CA ARG A 220 7.80 5.95 -3.11
C ARG A 220 7.59 6.20 -1.62
N THR A 221 6.71 5.45 -0.99
CA THR A 221 6.48 5.53 0.46
C THR A 221 7.68 5.02 1.26
N PHE A 222 8.28 3.90 0.84
CA PHE A 222 9.54 3.41 1.42
C PHE A 222 10.69 4.40 1.25
N GLU A 223 10.81 5.06 0.09
CA GLU A 223 11.84 6.08 -0.15
C GLU A 223 11.68 7.28 0.79
N ARG A 224 10.45 7.78 0.97
CA ARG A 224 10.19 8.85 1.95
C ARG A 224 10.55 8.44 3.38
N MET A 225 10.21 7.22 3.78
CA MET A 225 10.58 6.67 5.09
C MET A 225 12.11 6.57 5.23
N ARG A 226 12.81 6.05 4.21
CA ARG A 226 14.27 5.97 4.19
C ARG A 226 14.94 7.33 4.37
N LEU A 227 14.46 8.34 3.61
CA LEU A 227 15.00 9.71 3.70
C LEU A 227 14.81 10.29 5.10
N ARG A 228 13.64 10.08 5.70
CA ARG A 228 13.36 10.56 7.05
C ARG A 228 14.23 9.84 8.10
N LEU A 229 14.41 8.54 7.99
CA LEU A 229 15.29 7.77 8.89
C LEU A 229 16.74 8.18 8.71
N ALA A 230 17.21 8.38 7.46
CA ALA A 230 18.56 8.86 7.18
C ALA A 230 18.83 10.23 7.78
N HIS A 231 17.84 11.13 7.74
CA HIS A 231 17.94 12.46 8.38
C HIS A 231 18.05 12.35 9.91
N LEU A 232 17.18 11.53 10.52
CA LEU A 232 17.22 11.30 11.97
C LEU A 232 18.51 10.66 12.44
N ASP A 233 19.06 9.72 11.69
CA ASP A 233 20.32 9.03 12.01
C ASP A 233 21.52 10.00 11.95
N ARG A 234 21.56 10.85 10.91
CA ARG A 234 22.60 11.91 10.80
C ARG A 234 22.49 12.91 11.94
N ALA A 235 21.29 13.43 12.20
CA ALA A 235 21.08 14.40 13.29
C ALA A 235 21.49 13.81 14.63
N ARG A 236 21.21 12.52 14.89
CA ARG A 236 21.66 11.81 16.06
C ARG A 236 23.19 11.69 16.13
N GLY A 237 23.82 11.34 15.00
CA GLY A 237 25.28 11.25 14.91
C GLY A 237 25.97 12.59 15.17
N GLU A 238 25.48 13.67 14.57
CA GLU A 238 25.96 15.04 14.78
C GLU A 238 25.77 15.49 16.24
N PHE A 239 24.61 15.18 16.82
CA PHE A 239 24.36 15.47 18.24
C PHE A 239 25.38 14.81 19.17
N ILE A 240 25.65 13.50 18.99
CA ILE A 240 26.63 12.75 19.79
C ILE A 240 28.05 13.31 19.60
N ALA A 241 28.43 13.60 18.34
CA ALA A 241 29.75 14.15 18.05
C ALA A 241 29.94 15.53 18.69
N ASN A 242 28.98 16.43 18.54
CA ASN A 242 29.05 17.77 19.10
C ASN A 242 29.01 17.76 20.65
N ALA A 243 28.15 16.93 21.27
CA ALA A 243 28.14 16.75 22.71
C ALA A 243 29.49 16.26 23.24
N SER A 244 30.10 15.30 22.52
CA SER A 244 31.45 14.78 22.90
C SER A 244 32.53 15.85 22.82
N HIS A 245 32.48 16.72 21.81
CA HIS A 245 33.40 17.84 21.67
C HIS A 245 33.19 18.89 22.77
N GLU A 246 31.96 19.30 23.07
CA GLU A 246 31.65 20.28 24.10
C GLU A 246 31.96 19.79 25.53
N LEU A 247 31.90 18.47 25.77
CA LEU A 247 32.35 17.88 27.03
C LEU A 247 33.87 17.77 27.13
N ARG A 248 34.57 17.46 26.04
CA ARG A 248 36.03 17.20 26.03
C ARG A 248 36.82 18.46 26.38
N THR A 249 36.45 19.62 25.80
CA THR A 249 37.16 20.88 25.99
C THR A 249 37.29 21.30 27.44
N PRO A 250 36.20 21.42 28.24
CA PRO A 250 36.33 21.78 29.66
C PRO A 250 37.05 20.72 30.51
N LEU A 251 36.91 19.41 30.16
CA LEU A 251 37.64 18.35 30.83
C LEU A 251 39.16 18.47 30.63
N PHE A 252 39.61 18.78 29.42
CA PHE A 252 41.03 19.03 29.18
C PHE A 252 41.53 20.27 29.92
N SER A 253 40.74 21.35 29.94
CA SER A 253 41.11 22.55 30.72
C SER A 253 41.21 22.25 32.21
N LEU A 254 40.29 21.46 32.78
CA LEU A 254 40.36 21.03 34.19
C LEU A 254 41.59 20.19 34.46
N SER A 255 41.95 19.24 33.58
CA SER A 255 43.17 18.44 33.73
C SER A 255 44.42 19.31 33.70
N GLY A 256 44.46 20.29 32.78
CA GLY A 256 45.60 21.20 32.70
C GLY A 256 45.74 22.10 33.95
N PHE A 257 44.62 22.62 34.48
CA PHE A 257 44.67 23.38 35.73
C PHE A 257 45.07 22.50 36.92
N LEU A 258 44.67 21.24 36.98
CA LEU A 258 45.11 20.30 38.01
C LEU A 258 46.61 20.06 37.96
N GLU A 259 47.17 19.83 36.75
CA GLU A 259 48.63 19.66 36.57
C GLU A 259 49.40 20.94 37.01
N LEU A 260 48.87 22.11 36.69
CA LEU A 260 49.49 23.39 37.09
C LEU A 260 49.39 23.64 38.63
N LEU A 261 48.32 23.18 39.30
CA LEU A 261 48.18 23.29 40.74
C LEU A 261 49.09 22.36 41.54
N ASP A 262 49.65 21.32 40.93
CA ASP A 262 50.67 20.46 41.55
C ASP A 262 52.06 21.12 41.61
N ASP A 263 52.25 22.30 41.01
CA ASP A 263 53.48 23.07 41.09
C ASP A 263 53.63 23.70 42.48
N GLU A 264 54.70 23.32 43.20
CA GLU A 264 54.97 23.78 44.55
C GLU A 264 55.38 25.27 44.63
N GLU A 265 55.82 25.88 43.53
CA GLU A 265 56.25 27.29 43.45
C GLU A 265 55.12 28.26 43.12
N LEU A 266 53.87 27.82 43.04
CA LEU A 266 52.72 28.65 42.70
C LEU A 266 52.37 29.61 43.85
N ASP A 267 52.23 30.91 43.54
CA ASP A 267 51.74 31.91 44.49
C ASP A 267 50.25 31.72 44.78
N ASP A 268 49.83 32.25 45.95
CA ASP A 268 48.42 32.10 46.40
C ASP A 268 47.41 32.81 45.50
N GLU A 269 47.77 33.86 44.79
CA GLU A 269 46.91 34.61 43.87
C GLU A 269 46.63 33.80 42.60
N THR A 270 47.68 33.29 41.96
CA THR A 270 47.59 32.41 40.77
C THR A 270 46.86 31.10 41.10
N ARG A 271 47.08 30.53 42.29
CA ARG A 271 46.36 29.37 42.79
C ARG A 271 44.86 29.65 42.92
N ALA A 272 44.47 30.83 43.47
CA ALA A 272 43.10 31.23 43.59
C ALA A 272 42.42 31.44 42.23
N GLU A 273 43.14 32.00 41.22
CA GLU A 273 42.69 32.17 39.85
C GLU A 273 42.41 30.82 39.19
N PHE A 274 43.32 29.86 39.31
CA PHE A 274 43.11 28.51 38.74
C PHE A 274 41.92 27.82 39.38
N LEU A 275 41.77 27.89 40.70
CA LEU A 275 40.62 27.34 41.39
C LEU A 275 39.30 28.00 40.97
N ALA A 276 39.30 29.31 40.70
CA ALA A 276 38.12 30.04 40.19
C ALA A 276 37.78 29.60 38.77
N ALA A 277 38.79 29.49 37.90
CA ALA A 277 38.62 28.98 36.53
C ALA A 277 38.09 27.53 36.49
N MET A 278 38.62 26.65 37.39
CA MET A 278 38.12 25.27 37.50
C MET A 278 36.66 25.25 37.98
N ARG A 279 36.25 26.09 38.94
CA ARG A 279 34.82 26.19 39.36
C ARG A 279 33.94 26.60 38.20
N GLU A 280 34.37 27.52 37.37
CA GLU A 280 33.63 27.95 36.17
C GLU A 280 33.50 26.77 35.19
N GLN A 281 34.55 26.00 34.93
CA GLN A 281 34.47 24.84 34.07
C GLN A 281 33.55 23.73 34.60
N VAL A 282 33.54 23.50 35.92
CA VAL A 282 32.60 22.55 36.56
C VAL A 282 31.17 23.00 36.40
N THR A 283 30.91 24.31 36.63
CA THR A 283 29.57 24.89 36.45
C THR A 283 29.08 24.75 35.02
N ARG A 284 29.98 25.03 34.06
CA ARG A 284 29.69 24.85 32.60
C ARG A 284 29.36 23.40 32.25
N LEU A 285 30.17 22.43 32.76
CA LEU A 285 29.93 21.01 32.56
C LEU A 285 28.59 20.54 33.15
N THR A 286 28.27 21.01 34.35
CA THR A 286 27.00 20.68 35.03
C THR A 286 25.82 21.19 34.21
N LYS A 287 25.90 22.43 33.71
CA LYS A 287 24.86 23.01 32.85
C LYS A 287 24.71 22.19 31.56
N LEU A 288 25.83 21.87 30.87
CA LEU A 288 25.80 21.09 29.65
C LEU A 288 25.19 19.70 29.89
N ALA A 289 25.55 19.02 30.99
CA ALA A 289 24.97 17.72 31.33
C ALA A 289 23.46 17.81 31.58
N THR A 290 22.99 18.87 32.27
CA THR A 290 21.57 19.11 32.51
C THR A 290 20.82 19.38 31.19
N ASP A 291 21.39 20.26 30.34
CA ASP A 291 20.83 20.59 29.03
C ASP A 291 20.67 19.33 28.14
N LEU A 292 21.68 18.43 28.14
CA LEU A 292 21.66 17.16 27.40
C LEU A 292 20.59 16.19 27.96
N LEU A 293 20.43 16.14 29.30
CA LEU A 293 19.40 15.32 29.94
C LEU A 293 17.98 15.82 29.60
N ASP A 294 17.78 17.16 29.63
CA ASP A 294 16.50 17.74 29.26
C ASP A 294 16.14 17.45 27.80
N LEU A 295 17.08 17.65 26.86
CA LEU A 295 16.91 17.28 25.45
C LEU A 295 16.60 15.79 25.27
N SER A 296 17.30 14.92 25.97
CA SER A 296 17.07 13.47 25.92
C SER A 296 15.67 13.09 26.41
N ARG A 297 15.17 13.76 27.47
CA ARG A 297 13.82 13.53 27.99
C ARG A 297 12.75 14.05 27.04
N MET A 298 12.98 15.22 26.40
CA MET A 298 12.10 15.80 25.39
C MET A 298 12.02 14.89 24.15
N ASP A 299 13.17 14.47 23.60
CA ASP A 299 13.23 13.57 22.44
C ASP A 299 12.53 12.21 22.70
N ALA A 300 12.59 11.73 23.95
CA ALA A 300 11.91 10.52 24.39
C ALA A 300 10.41 10.70 24.70
N GLY A 301 9.88 11.93 24.60
CA GLY A 301 8.50 12.25 24.98
C GLY A 301 8.21 12.01 26.48
N ARG A 302 9.26 12.03 27.33
CA ARG A 302 9.13 11.75 28.78
C ARG A 302 9.08 12.99 29.64
N LEU A 303 9.20 14.17 29.05
CA LEU A 303 9.03 15.41 29.77
C LEU A 303 7.54 15.71 29.90
N GLY A 304 7.00 15.55 31.11
CA GLY A 304 5.62 15.95 31.42
C GLY A 304 5.53 17.46 31.50
N ILE A 305 4.47 18.05 30.97
CA ILE A 305 4.12 19.46 31.11
C ILE A 305 2.93 19.54 32.08
N ALA A 306 3.10 20.25 33.17
CA ALA A 306 2.02 20.58 34.11
C ALA A 306 1.32 21.86 33.63
N ALA A 307 0.38 21.70 32.68
CA ALA A 307 -0.35 22.86 32.16
C ALA A 307 -1.30 23.43 33.21
N GLU A 308 -1.02 24.65 33.64
CA GLU A 308 -1.82 25.43 34.60
C GLU A 308 -1.97 26.87 34.14
N THR A 309 -2.92 27.60 34.76
CA THR A 309 -3.05 29.03 34.54
C THR A 309 -1.95 29.74 35.29
N LEU A 310 -1.14 30.52 34.59
CA LEU A 310 -0.04 31.30 35.11
C LEU A 310 -0.16 32.77 34.67
N ASP A 311 0.51 33.66 35.36
CA ASP A 311 0.59 35.10 34.99
C ASP A 311 1.99 35.44 34.50
N LEU A 312 2.14 35.67 33.16
CA LEU A 312 3.43 36.01 32.55
C LEU A 312 4.01 37.33 33.07
N ALA A 313 3.17 38.27 33.57
CA ALA A 313 3.65 39.51 34.15
C ALA A 313 4.36 39.25 35.48
N VAL A 314 3.83 38.38 36.32
CA VAL A 314 4.47 37.97 37.58
C VAL A 314 5.80 37.27 37.29
N LEU A 315 5.83 36.32 36.34
CA LEU A 315 7.04 35.58 35.98
C LEU A 315 8.11 36.47 35.33
N ALA A 316 7.73 37.50 34.58
CA ALA A 316 8.65 38.53 34.08
C ALA A 316 9.32 39.31 35.23
N GLY A 317 8.57 39.65 36.28
CA GLY A 317 9.09 40.26 37.47
C GLY A 317 10.05 39.38 38.27
N GLU A 318 9.71 38.08 38.43
CA GLU A 318 10.58 37.08 39.07
C GLU A 318 11.91 36.91 38.34
N LEU A 319 11.88 36.76 37.00
CA LEU A 319 13.05 36.69 36.16
C LEU A 319 13.95 37.91 36.26
N ALA A 320 13.37 39.10 36.28
CA ALA A 320 14.11 40.34 36.43
C ALA A 320 14.76 40.47 37.81
N ALA A 321 14.05 40.09 38.87
CA ALA A 321 14.60 40.06 40.21
C ALA A 321 15.74 39.04 40.38
N GLU A 322 15.60 37.85 39.80
CA GLU A 322 16.61 36.78 39.82
C GLU A 322 17.89 37.18 39.07
N LEU A 323 17.77 37.72 37.86
CA LEU A 323 18.90 38.00 36.99
C LEU A 323 19.43 39.45 37.08
N GLY A 324 18.73 40.34 37.77
CA GLY A 324 19.11 41.75 37.95
C GLY A 324 20.52 41.96 38.51
N PRO A 325 20.92 41.27 39.60
CA PRO A 325 22.29 41.36 40.13
C PRO A 325 23.36 40.95 39.12
N ARG A 326 23.08 39.91 38.29
CA ARG A 326 23.99 39.42 37.25
C ARG A 326 24.09 40.41 36.09
N ALA A 327 22.96 40.99 35.68
CA ALA A 327 22.91 42.04 34.66
C ALA A 327 23.75 43.25 35.06
N ALA A 328 23.55 43.77 36.28
CA ALA A 328 24.33 44.88 36.82
C ALA A 328 25.84 44.55 36.92
N GLY A 329 26.18 43.34 37.36
CA GLY A 329 27.58 42.88 37.46
C GLY A 329 28.27 42.77 36.10
N SER A 330 27.55 42.43 35.04
CA SER A 330 28.03 42.37 33.64
C SER A 330 27.94 43.72 32.93
N GLY A 331 27.44 44.77 33.58
CA GLY A 331 27.33 46.14 33.03
C GLY A 331 26.16 46.33 32.07
N HIS A 332 25.08 45.56 32.21
CA HIS A 332 23.84 45.68 31.49
C HIS A 332 22.76 46.37 32.30
N THR A 333 21.83 47.03 31.64
CA THR A 333 20.62 47.61 32.29
C THR A 333 19.46 46.67 32.04
N LEU A 334 18.84 46.13 33.08
CA LEU A 334 17.65 45.28 32.96
C LEU A 334 16.39 46.10 33.31
N GLU A 335 15.47 46.17 32.35
CA GLU A 335 14.18 46.85 32.48
C GLU A 335 13.05 45.84 32.49
N THR A 336 11.99 46.08 33.26
CA THR A 336 10.79 45.24 33.27
C THR A 336 9.58 46.09 32.89
N VAL A 337 8.78 45.60 31.93
CA VAL A 337 7.52 46.23 31.50
C VAL A 337 6.43 45.16 31.56
N ALA A 338 5.76 45.09 32.71
CA ALA A 338 4.76 44.05 32.98
C ALA A 338 3.72 44.58 34.01
N ASP A 339 3.09 45.72 33.69
CA ASP A 339 2.22 46.44 34.63
C ASP A 339 0.79 45.87 34.73
N THR A 340 0.40 44.99 33.81
CA THR A 340 -0.93 44.37 33.75
C THR A 340 -0.83 42.87 33.78
N PRO A 341 -1.75 42.15 34.46
CA PRO A 341 -1.76 40.70 34.45
C PRO A 341 -1.90 40.13 33.03
N VAL A 342 -1.12 39.09 32.70
CA VAL A 342 -1.09 38.41 31.45
C VAL A 342 -1.32 36.92 31.68
N PRO A 343 -2.60 36.50 31.87
CA PRO A 343 -2.91 35.10 32.13
C PRO A 343 -2.66 34.22 30.86
N ALA A 344 -1.95 33.12 31.06
CA ALA A 344 -1.60 32.17 30.02
C ALA A 344 -1.74 30.72 30.52
N LEU A 345 -1.93 29.79 29.59
CA LEU A 345 -1.85 28.36 29.86
C LEU A 345 -0.42 27.87 29.60
N GLY A 346 0.22 27.29 30.62
CA GLY A 346 1.58 26.80 30.54
C GLY A 346 2.05 26.11 31.81
N ASP A 347 3.33 25.84 31.89
CA ASP A 347 4.02 25.27 33.05
C ASP A 347 4.97 26.33 33.58
N VAL A 348 4.76 26.76 34.84
CA VAL A 348 5.52 27.85 35.48
C VAL A 348 7.02 27.56 35.43
N GLU A 349 7.46 26.34 35.78
CA GLU A 349 8.87 25.99 35.81
C GLU A 349 9.50 26.09 34.42
N ARG A 350 8.77 25.67 33.41
CA ARG A 350 9.25 25.69 32.00
C ARG A 350 9.24 27.10 31.43
N VAL A 351 8.28 27.91 31.74
CA VAL A 351 8.27 29.33 31.34
C VAL A 351 9.45 30.08 31.98
N LEU A 352 9.70 29.88 33.29
CA LEU A 352 10.87 30.43 33.94
C LEU A 352 12.18 29.93 33.34
N GLN A 353 12.28 28.62 32.99
CA GLN A 353 13.44 28.06 32.33
C GLN A 353 13.68 28.71 30.95
N ILE A 354 12.64 28.90 30.14
CA ILE A 354 12.73 29.64 28.88
C ILE A 354 13.18 31.06 29.10
N GLY A 355 12.56 31.79 30.05
CA GLY A 355 12.89 33.17 30.38
C GLY A 355 14.37 33.32 30.80
N ARG A 356 14.88 32.42 31.67
CA ARG A 356 16.30 32.39 32.02
C ARG A 356 17.22 32.18 30.83
N ILE A 357 16.88 31.24 29.93
CA ILE A 357 17.68 30.98 28.70
C ILE A 357 17.72 32.24 27.83
N LEU A 358 16.57 32.91 27.60
CA LEU A 358 16.51 34.08 26.75
C LEU A 358 17.26 35.28 27.38
N LEU A 359 17.10 35.50 28.67
CA LEU A 359 17.83 36.56 29.39
C LEU A 359 19.33 36.30 29.46
N GLU A 360 19.76 35.07 29.80
CA GLU A 360 21.18 34.70 29.79
C GLU A 360 21.79 34.88 28.39
N ASN A 361 21.04 34.54 27.33
CA ASN A 361 21.48 34.75 25.98
C ASN A 361 21.72 36.25 25.69
N ALA A 362 20.81 37.13 26.09
CA ALA A 362 20.98 38.57 25.94
C ALA A 362 22.23 39.07 26.72
N LEU A 363 22.40 38.65 28.00
CA LEU A 363 23.51 39.11 28.83
C LEU A 363 24.89 38.58 28.38
N VAL A 364 24.97 37.42 27.72
CA VAL A 364 26.23 36.79 27.27
C VAL A 364 26.63 37.29 25.88
N HIS A 365 25.67 37.50 25.01
CA HIS A 365 25.95 37.78 23.58
C HIS A 365 25.87 39.27 23.22
N THR A 366 25.61 40.16 24.21
CA THR A 366 25.61 41.59 23.95
C THR A 366 26.75 42.28 24.69
N PRO A 367 27.26 43.42 24.20
CA PRO A 367 28.33 44.19 24.85
C PRO A 367 27.86 44.87 26.14
N ARG A 368 28.81 45.24 26.99
CA ARG A 368 28.53 46.09 28.18
C ARG A 368 27.83 47.36 27.75
N GLY A 369 26.87 47.83 28.54
CA GLY A 369 26.05 49.04 28.28
C GLY A 369 24.77 48.71 27.47
N THR A 370 24.52 47.43 27.09
CA THR A 370 23.29 47.04 26.47
C THR A 370 22.11 47.11 27.44
N THR A 371 20.98 47.61 26.98
CA THR A 371 19.71 47.56 27.70
C THR A 371 18.98 46.27 27.30
N VAL A 372 18.65 45.47 28.28
CA VAL A 372 17.83 44.25 28.15
C VAL A 372 16.46 44.53 28.79
N ARG A 373 15.38 44.24 28.07
CA ARG A 373 14.01 44.48 28.52
C ARG A 373 13.22 43.18 28.56
N VAL A 374 12.58 42.90 29.69
CA VAL A 374 11.62 41.83 29.83
C VAL A 374 10.22 42.41 29.86
N SER A 375 9.35 41.92 29.01
CA SER A 375 7.97 42.42 28.96
C SER A 375 6.97 41.29 28.80
N ALA A 376 5.77 41.47 29.34
CA ALA A 376 4.64 40.59 29.13
C ALA A 376 3.48 41.38 28.53
N ALA A 377 2.79 40.78 27.55
CA ALA A 377 1.65 41.41 26.87
C ALA A 377 0.61 40.38 26.48
N ILE A 378 -0.63 40.81 26.34
CA ILE A 378 -1.73 40.00 25.85
C ILE A 378 -2.36 40.67 24.64
N ASP A 379 -2.57 39.93 23.58
CA ASP A 379 -3.27 40.37 22.38
C ASP A 379 -4.26 39.29 21.95
N GLY A 380 -5.53 39.51 22.22
CA GLY A 380 -6.60 38.55 21.97
C GLY A 380 -6.37 37.23 22.71
N ARG A 381 -6.10 36.15 21.97
CA ARG A 381 -5.80 34.83 22.52
C ARG A 381 -4.28 34.53 22.62
N ARG A 382 -3.45 35.52 22.40
CA ARG A 382 -1.99 35.41 22.50
C ARG A 382 -1.51 36.07 23.78
N ALA A 383 -0.87 35.30 24.63
CA ALA A 383 -0.11 35.79 25.77
C ALA A 383 1.38 35.67 25.43
N THR A 384 2.15 36.73 25.62
CA THR A 384 3.55 36.80 25.23
C THR A 384 4.45 37.20 26.39
N LEU A 385 5.63 36.53 26.47
CA LEU A 385 6.76 36.94 27.28
C LEU A 385 7.91 37.27 26.32
N THR A 386 8.34 38.52 26.27
CA THR A 386 9.36 39.00 25.35
C THR A 386 10.61 39.43 26.11
N VAL A 387 11.76 38.92 25.66
CA VAL A 387 13.08 39.43 26.08
C VAL A 387 13.65 40.15 24.86
N ALA A 388 13.92 41.45 25.04
CA ALA A 388 14.44 42.33 24.01
C ALA A 388 15.80 42.93 24.45
N ASP A 389 16.77 42.98 23.55
CA ASP A 389 18.05 43.65 23.77
C ASP A 389 18.37 44.61 22.63
N ASN A 390 19.08 45.69 22.92
CA ASN A 390 19.57 46.65 21.93
C ASN A 390 21.04 46.39 21.54
N GLY A 391 21.41 45.11 21.45
CA GLY A 391 22.72 44.66 21.06
C GLY A 391 22.96 44.70 19.52
N PRO A 392 23.98 43.97 19.03
CA PRO A 392 24.38 43.99 17.63
C PRO A 392 23.35 43.38 16.65
N GLY A 393 22.34 42.67 17.18
CA GLY A 393 21.33 41.99 16.35
C GLY A 393 21.77 40.62 15.84
N ILE A 394 20.83 39.95 15.23
CA ILE A 394 21.03 38.63 14.57
C ILE A 394 20.81 38.78 13.07
N PRO A 395 21.78 38.37 12.22
CA PRO A 395 21.61 38.42 10.79
C PRO A 395 20.39 37.59 10.32
N HIS A 396 19.66 38.10 9.35
CA HIS A 396 18.44 37.42 8.84
C HIS A 396 18.68 36.00 8.38
N GLU A 397 19.86 35.73 7.80
CA GLU A 397 20.27 34.40 7.34
C GLU A 397 20.43 33.38 8.49
N ALA A 398 20.77 33.88 9.69
CA ALA A 398 20.95 33.07 10.88
C ALA A 398 19.67 32.89 11.73
N ALA A 399 18.61 33.67 11.46
CA ALA A 399 17.42 33.71 12.31
C ALA A 399 16.74 32.35 12.55
N ASN A 400 16.77 31.44 11.57
CA ASN A 400 16.25 30.09 11.73
C ASN A 400 17.29 29.14 12.36
N GLN A 401 18.57 29.38 12.12
CA GLN A 401 19.65 28.50 12.53
C GLN A 401 19.99 28.67 14.01
N VAL A 402 19.74 29.84 14.63
CA VAL A 402 20.03 30.09 16.04
C VAL A 402 19.24 29.15 17.00
N PHE A 403 18.18 28.52 16.51
CA PHE A 403 17.41 27.52 17.23
C PHE A 403 17.88 26.08 16.97
N GLU A 404 18.87 25.87 16.09
CA GLU A 404 19.44 24.54 15.87
C GLU A 404 20.39 24.16 17.01
N ARG A 405 20.41 22.90 17.36
CA ARG A 405 21.25 22.38 18.45
C ARG A 405 22.74 22.57 18.14
N PHE A 406 23.50 23.10 19.08
CA PHE A 406 24.94 23.43 18.98
C PHE A 406 25.29 24.55 17.97
N TYR A 407 24.30 25.25 17.42
CA TYR A 407 24.57 26.35 16.49
C TYR A 407 25.09 27.58 17.25
N ARG A 408 26.09 28.26 16.67
CA ARG A 408 26.72 29.49 17.21
C ARG A 408 27.04 30.43 16.05
N LEU A 409 26.69 31.71 16.22
CA LEU A 409 26.91 32.74 15.19
C LEU A 409 28.40 33.03 14.96
N ASP A 410 29.22 33.07 16.02
CA ASP A 410 30.67 33.33 15.97
C ASP A 410 31.43 32.27 16.77
N GLY A 411 32.28 31.51 16.06
CA GLY A 411 32.98 30.35 16.61
C GLY A 411 34.04 30.63 17.72
N THR A 412 34.23 31.86 18.18
CA THR A 412 35.43 32.23 18.95
C THR A 412 35.24 32.92 20.29
N ILE A 413 34.13 33.52 20.65
CA ILE A 413 34.08 34.41 21.84
C ILE A 413 32.94 34.10 22.83
N ALA A 414 31.92 33.36 22.51
CA ALA A 414 30.78 33.20 23.41
C ALA A 414 30.85 31.89 24.23
N SER A 415 30.74 32.03 25.55
CA SER A 415 30.77 30.93 26.52
C SER A 415 29.42 30.22 26.64
N GLY A 416 28.93 29.53 25.57
CA GLY A 416 27.69 28.78 25.60
C GLY A 416 27.75 27.47 24.86
N SER A 417 26.92 26.47 25.26
CA SER A 417 26.84 25.17 24.60
C SER A 417 26.11 25.19 23.24
N GLY A 418 25.44 26.28 22.90
CA GLY A 418 24.55 26.34 21.72
C GLY A 418 23.30 25.47 21.85
N LEU A 419 22.95 25.03 23.07
CA LEU A 419 21.74 24.22 23.32
C LEU A 419 20.57 25.03 23.85
N GLY A 420 20.84 26.18 24.50
CA GLY A 420 19.81 26.95 25.24
C GLY A 420 18.60 27.33 24.37
N LEU A 421 18.81 27.98 23.22
CA LEU A 421 17.72 28.40 22.33
C LEU A 421 16.95 27.21 21.72
N ALA A 422 17.63 26.11 21.45
CA ALA A 422 16.98 24.86 21.01
C ALA A 422 16.06 24.29 22.11
N ILE A 423 16.54 24.25 23.35
CA ILE A 423 15.76 23.83 24.53
C ILE A 423 14.56 24.75 24.72
N ALA A 424 14.76 26.07 24.65
CA ALA A 424 13.69 27.04 24.81
C ALA A 424 12.57 26.84 23.77
N ARG A 425 12.93 26.60 22.50
CA ARG A 425 11.98 26.31 21.42
C ARG A 425 11.24 24.99 21.67
N ASP A 426 11.96 23.90 21.97
CA ASP A 426 11.37 22.60 22.20
C ASP A 426 10.40 22.61 23.40
N LEU A 427 10.74 23.33 24.50
CA LEU A 427 9.86 23.55 25.65
C LEU A 427 8.60 24.36 25.30
N ALA A 428 8.75 25.42 24.51
CA ALA A 428 7.62 26.23 24.06
C ALA A 428 6.65 25.37 23.20
N GLU A 429 7.18 24.56 22.28
CA GLU A 429 6.38 23.65 21.44
C GLU A 429 5.66 22.57 22.27
N LEU A 430 6.31 22.02 23.29
CA LEU A 430 5.69 21.05 24.20
C LEU A 430 4.50 21.65 24.99
N MET A 431 4.53 22.96 25.28
CA MET A 431 3.42 23.69 25.88
C MET A 431 2.34 24.13 24.87
N GLY A 432 2.47 23.74 23.58
CA GLY A 432 1.56 24.20 22.53
C GLY A 432 1.76 25.65 22.09
N GLY A 433 2.86 26.27 22.52
CA GLY A 433 3.31 27.60 22.14
C GLY A 433 4.41 27.59 21.08
N ARG A 434 5.13 28.71 20.96
CA ARG A 434 6.30 28.86 20.10
C ARG A 434 7.18 30.01 20.53
N ILE A 435 8.44 30.05 20.08
CA ILE A 435 9.32 31.21 20.20
C ILE A 435 9.42 31.90 18.84
N GLU A 436 9.19 33.21 18.85
CA GLU A 436 9.38 34.08 17.68
C GLU A 436 10.66 34.91 17.87
N LEU A 437 11.41 35.14 16.80
CA LEU A 437 12.57 36.02 16.76
C LEU A 437 12.31 37.12 15.77
N ASP A 438 12.48 38.37 16.25
CA ASP A 438 12.53 39.57 15.41
C ASP A 438 13.82 40.33 15.71
N SER A 439 14.57 40.69 14.69
CA SER A 439 15.82 41.44 14.84
C SER A 439 15.81 42.59 13.84
N GLN A 440 15.16 43.72 14.27
CA GLN A 440 14.96 44.90 13.43
C GLN A 440 15.13 46.18 14.28
N ASN A 441 15.41 47.31 13.62
CA ASN A 441 15.48 48.61 14.21
C ASN A 441 16.43 48.75 15.42
N GLY A 442 17.51 47.97 15.44
CA GLY A 442 18.49 48.01 16.53
C GLY A 442 18.07 47.29 17.82
N TRP A 443 17.06 46.42 17.72
CA TRP A 443 16.60 45.55 18.78
C TRP A 443 16.53 44.09 18.30
N THR A 444 16.89 43.15 19.19
CA THR A 444 16.64 41.71 19.05
C THR A 444 15.56 41.33 20.04
N LEU A 445 14.47 40.74 19.55
CA LEU A 445 13.33 40.32 20.35
C LEU A 445 13.15 38.81 20.25
N PHE A 446 13.29 38.13 21.37
CA PHE A 446 12.84 36.73 21.52
C PHE A 446 11.53 36.71 22.28
N THR A 447 10.47 36.24 21.65
CA THR A 447 9.11 36.25 22.20
C THR A 447 8.57 34.82 22.36
N LEU A 448 8.35 34.41 23.60
CA LEU A 448 7.57 33.20 23.90
C LEU A 448 6.09 33.55 23.71
N VAL A 449 5.41 32.79 22.88
CA VAL A 449 3.98 32.93 22.60
C VAL A 449 3.25 31.72 23.18
N LEU A 450 2.32 31.94 24.07
CA LEU A 450 1.44 30.95 24.68
C LEU A 450 -0.02 31.30 24.40
N THR A 451 -0.92 30.33 24.66
CA THR A 451 -2.36 30.58 24.62
C THR A 451 -2.78 31.38 25.84
N ALA A 452 -3.43 32.52 25.63
CA ALA A 452 -3.98 33.33 26.74
C ALA A 452 -5.14 32.58 27.40
N ASP A 453 -5.13 32.53 28.73
CA ASP A 453 -6.23 32.03 29.55
C ASP A 453 -7.19 33.19 29.90
N VAL A 454 -7.83 33.71 28.85
CA VAL A 454 -8.87 34.74 29.03
C VAL A 454 -10.21 34.03 29.01
N PRO A 455 -11.05 34.18 30.04
CA PRO A 455 -12.41 33.69 29.99
C PRO A 455 -13.08 34.27 28.76
N ASP A 456 -13.64 33.38 27.94
CA ASP A 456 -14.37 33.76 26.75
C ASP A 456 -15.40 34.82 27.17
N ARG A 457 -15.18 36.09 26.81
CA ARG A 457 -16.18 37.14 27.02
C ARG A 457 -17.33 36.74 26.12
N GLY A 458 -18.17 35.87 26.69
CA GLY A 458 -19.30 35.24 26.08
C GLY A 458 -20.07 36.24 25.23
N ALA A 459 -20.50 35.80 24.10
CA ALA A 459 -21.57 36.39 23.34
C ALA A 459 -22.66 36.84 24.30
N VAL A 460 -22.69 38.13 24.59
CA VAL A 460 -23.86 38.78 25.16
C VAL A 460 -24.90 38.67 24.05
N PHE A 461 -25.74 37.64 24.16
CA PHE A 461 -26.98 37.61 23.41
C PHE A 461 -27.80 38.85 23.78
N VAL A 462 -27.90 39.79 22.90
CA VAL A 462 -28.94 40.81 22.83
C VAL A 462 -30.06 40.32 21.94
#